data_6d5f71859f1f66c06dd560e1c05e6463
#
_entry.id   6d5f71859f1f66c06dd560e1c05e6463
#
_cell.length_a   1.000
_cell.length_b   1.000
_cell.length_c   1.000
_cell.angle_alpha   90.00
_cell.angle_beta   90.00
_cell.angle_gamma   90.00
#
_symmetry.space_group_name_H-M   'P 1'
#
loop_
_entity.id
_entity.type
_entity.pdbx_description
1 polymer ?
#
loop_
_entity_poly.entity_id
_entity_poly.type
_entity_poly.pdbx_seq_one_letter_code
_entity_poly.pdbx_strand_id
1 'polypeptide(L)'
;MSEKLRECFDEMVVYKDLSEMSFLKILKLPSFLRDWVLKQFEDDEGKFDVKELLDFVNTYMPRKEEWLSIKNRISKEYERVKLLTKIDVDIDIKTGTVSFGLPDYGLTNKETVIEDIVWDNVKDELVKGNEIWGIVELGYRLPDDDARPKIPGKIKLTDFTSFTPYSIDLDFYKEVRAEFSISEWIDVLLGAMDYNPNGYEDEHEKLSMLQRLLPFVEKNLNIIELAPKGTGTVSYTHLRA
;
A
#
# COMPACT_ATOMS: atom_id res chain seq x y z
N MET A 1 -2.24 21.35 18.28
CA MET A 1 -1.76 20.73 17.02
C MET A 1 -2.69 19.61 16.54
N SER A 2 -2.97 18.56 17.33
CA SER A 2 -3.81 17.43 16.91
C SER A 2 -5.25 17.82 16.50
N GLU A 3 -5.89 18.73 17.25
CA GLU A 3 -7.25 19.21 16.96
C GLU A 3 -7.30 19.98 15.64
N LYS A 4 -6.38 20.92 15.44
CA LYS A 4 -6.24 21.70 14.20
C LYS A 4 -5.95 20.80 12.98
N LEU A 5 -5.14 19.75 13.14
CA LEU A 5 -4.91 18.78 12.09
C LEU A 5 -6.19 18.02 11.71
N ARG A 6 -6.98 17.61 12.68
CA ARG A 6 -8.29 16.96 12.43
C ARG A 6 -9.26 17.92 11.73
N GLU A 7 -9.36 19.18 12.16
CA GLU A 7 -10.20 20.18 11.52
C GLU A 7 -9.82 20.43 10.06
N CYS A 8 -8.52 20.44 9.74
CA CYS A 8 -8.02 20.77 8.41
C CYS A 8 -7.95 19.57 7.47
N PHE A 9 -7.62 18.37 7.97
CA PHE A 9 -7.37 17.18 7.15
C PHE A 9 -8.39 16.06 7.35
N ASP A 10 -9.27 16.18 8.37
CA ASP A 10 -10.36 15.25 8.68
C ASP A 10 -9.95 13.77 8.59
N GLU A 11 -10.50 13.03 7.65
CA GLU A 11 -10.26 11.59 7.48
C GLU A 11 -8.81 11.22 7.12
N MET A 12 -7.99 12.20 6.70
CA MET A 12 -6.58 11.97 6.36
C MET A 12 -5.67 11.89 7.60
N VAL A 13 -6.18 12.20 8.80
CA VAL A 13 -5.42 12.14 10.05
C VAL A 13 -5.67 10.82 10.75
N VAL A 14 -4.61 10.09 11.03
CA VAL A 14 -4.62 8.87 11.85
C VAL A 14 -3.91 9.13 13.16
N TYR A 15 -4.59 8.84 14.26
CA TYR A 15 -4.00 8.96 15.59
C TYR A 15 -3.25 7.68 15.94
N LYS A 16 -1.96 7.78 16.24
CA LYS A 16 -1.11 6.64 16.59
C LYS A 16 -0.69 6.73 18.05
N ASP A 17 -1.33 5.98 18.93
CA ASP A 17 -0.77 5.73 20.25
C ASP A 17 0.29 4.62 20.15
N LEU A 18 1.55 5.03 20.18
CA LEU A 18 2.68 4.11 20.05
C LEU A 18 2.79 3.10 21.20
N SER A 19 2.15 3.36 22.33
CA SER A 19 2.15 2.46 23.49
C SER A 19 1.23 1.25 23.28
N GLU A 20 0.11 1.44 22.60
CA GLU A 20 -0.86 0.40 22.30
C GLU A 20 -0.58 -0.32 20.97
N MET A 21 0.21 0.29 20.10
CA MET A 21 0.43 -0.18 18.71
C MET A 21 1.67 -1.05 18.52
N SER A 22 2.19 -1.68 19.57
CA SER A 22 3.35 -2.58 19.43
C SER A 22 3.09 -3.74 18.44
N PHE A 23 1.82 -4.16 18.26
CA PHE A 23 1.41 -5.17 17.29
C PHE A 23 1.54 -4.71 15.83
N LEU A 24 1.44 -3.40 15.55
CA LEU A 24 1.58 -2.88 14.19
C LEU A 24 3.00 -3.02 13.64
N LYS A 25 4.01 -3.13 14.51
CA LYS A 25 5.39 -3.43 14.10
C LYS A 25 5.53 -4.85 13.54
N ILE A 26 4.61 -5.74 13.91
CA ILE A 26 4.54 -7.12 13.43
C ILE A 26 3.93 -7.15 12.01
N LEU A 27 3.06 -6.20 11.71
CA LEU A 27 2.48 -6.04 10.39
C LEU A 27 3.54 -5.40 9.48
N LYS A 28 4.14 -6.20 8.59
CA LYS A 28 5.10 -5.72 7.58
C LYS A 28 4.39 -4.93 6.46
N LEU A 29 3.55 -3.96 6.83
CA LEU A 29 2.81 -3.11 5.91
C LEU A 29 3.56 -1.79 5.66
N PRO A 30 3.50 -1.25 4.44
CA PRO A 30 3.83 0.14 4.20
C PRO A 30 3.00 1.05 5.12
N SER A 31 3.58 2.18 5.55
CA SER A 31 2.90 3.09 6.51
C SER A 31 1.54 3.55 6.02
N PHE A 32 1.41 3.91 4.75
CA PHE A 32 0.13 4.36 4.18
C PHE A 32 -0.99 3.31 4.27
N LEU A 33 -0.64 2.04 4.04
CA LEU A 33 -1.60 0.95 4.11
C LEU A 33 -1.97 0.63 5.56
N ARG A 34 -0.98 0.69 6.45
CA ARG A 34 -1.19 0.55 7.89
C ARG A 34 -2.13 1.64 8.42
N ASP A 35 -1.92 2.88 8.00
CA ASP A 35 -2.74 4.01 8.39
C ASP A 35 -4.18 3.88 7.90
N TRP A 36 -4.36 3.41 6.66
CA TRP A 36 -5.69 3.12 6.13
C TRP A 36 -6.40 2.01 6.91
N VAL A 37 -5.71 0.90 7.18
CA VAL A 37 -6.29 -0.19 7.97
C VAL A 37 -6.72 0.31 9.35
N LEU A 38 -5.86 1.08 10.03
CA LEU A 38 -6.20 1.67 11.32
C LEU A 38 -7.46 2.53 11.22
N LYS A 39 -7.55 3.39 10.22
CA LYS A 39 -8.70 4.28 10.04
C LYS A 39 -10.01 3.54 9.79
N GLN A 40 -9.97 2.37 9.15
CA GLN A 40 -11.17 1.54 8.94
C GLN A 40 -11.75 0.95 10.24
N PHE A 41 -10.91 0.77 11.26
CA PHE A 41 -11.26 0.16 12.54
C PHE A 41 -11.26 1.15 13.72
N GLU A 42 -11.08 2.45 13.43
CA GLU A 42 -11.16 3.54 14.43
C GLU A 42 -12.63 3.83 14.72
N ASP A 43 -13.00 3.85 16.02
CA ASP A 43 -14.31 4.31 16.46
C ASP A 43 -14.38 5.84 16.60
N ASP A 44 -15.56 6.37 16.94
CA ASP A 44 -15.78 7.81 17.12
C ASP A 44 -14.92 8.43 18.23
N GLU A 45 -14.38 7.62 19.16
CA GLU A 45 -13.48 8.04 20.23
C GLU A 45 -11.99 7.94 19.85
N GLY A 46 -11.67 7.44 18.67
CA GLY A 46 -10.30 7.23 18.19
C GLY A 46 -9.65 5.96 18.75
N LYS A 47 -10.44 5.00 19.20
CA LYS A 47 -9.98 3.69 19.70
C LYS A 47 -10.16 2.62 18.63
N PHE A 48 -9.37 1.55 18.72
CA PHE A 48 -9.40 0.45 17.77
C PHE A 48 -9.86 -0.84 18.44
N ASP A 49 -10.73 -1.60 17.79
CA ASP A 49 -10.91 -3.01 18.14
C ASP A 49 -9.75 -3.82 17.56
N VAL A 50 -8.73 -4.03 18.39
CA VAL A 50 -7.50 -4.78 18.03
C VAL A 50 -7.82 -6.18 17.54
N LYS A 51 -8.86 -6.82 18.07
CA LYS A 51 -9.23 -8.19 17.68
C LYS A 51 -9.80 -8.21 16.26
N GLU A 52 -10.73 -7.32 15.97
CA GLU A 52 -11.34 -7.20 14.63
C GLU A 52 -10.29 -6.84 13.59
N LEU A 53 -9.38 -5.92 13.92
CA LEU A 53 -8.27 -5.53 13.06
C LEU A 53 -7.32 -6.69 12.78
N LEU A 54 -6.96 -7.48 13.79
CA LEU A 54 -6.11 -8.66 13.60
C LEU A 54 -6.82 -9.75 12.78
N ASP A 55 -8.11 -9.96 12.99
CA ASP A 55 -8.91 -10.90 12.20
C ASP A 55 -8.98 -10.46 10.72
N PHE A 56 -9.14 -9.17 10.46
CA PHE A 56 -9.08 -8.60 9.10
C PHE A 56 -7.72 -8.87 8.46
N VAL A 57 -6.63 -8.50 9.13
CA VAL A 57 -5.28 -8.69 8.61
C VAL A 57 -4.98 -10.16 8.34
N ASN A 58 -5.30 -11.05 9.28
CA ASN A 58 -5.07 -12.49 9.09
C ASN A 58 -5.92 -13.07 7.95
N THR A 59 -7.11 -12.53 7.71
CA THR A 59 -8.01 -12.99 6.64
C THR A 59 -7.55 -12.54 5.27
N TYR A 60 -7.20 -11.26 5.12
CA TYR A 60 -6.90 -10.67 3.82
C TYR A 60 -5.40 -10.60 3.49
N MET A 61 -4.53 -10.78 4.48
CA MET A 61 -3.08 -10.73 4.35
C MET A 61 -2.43 -11.98 4.96
N PRO A 62 -2.72 -13.15 4.44
CA PRO A 62 -2.13 -14.40 4.95
C PRO A 62 -0.61 -14.35 4.79
N ARG A 63 0.09 -15.13 5.60
CA ARG A 63 1.54 -15.22 5.54
C ARG A 63 1.97 -15.96 4.26
N LYS A 64 3.17 -15.66 3.79
CA LYS A 64 3.72 -16.29 2.58
C LYS A 64 3.77 -17.83 2.68
N GLU A 65 3.97 -18.35 3.88
CA GLU A 65 3.99 -19.79 4.16
C GLU A 65 2.62 -20.46 3.93
N GLU A 66 1.54 -19.71 4.05
CA GLU A 66 0.16 -20.19 3.85
C GLU A 66 -0.23 -20.22 2.37
N TRP A 67 0.61 -19.67 1.50
CA TRP A 67 0.32 -19.55 0.07
C TRP A 67 0.04 -20.88 -0.62
N LEU A 68 0.72 -21.96 -0.21
CA LEU A 68 0.45 -23.28 -0.76
C LEU A 68 -0.98 -23.77 -0.45
N SER A 69 -1.47 -23.50 0.75
CA SER A 69 -2.86 -23.82 1.15
C SER A 69 -3.85 -22.98 0.33
N ILE A 70 -3.56 -21.71 0.15
CA ILE A 70 -4.40 -20.80 -0.67
C ILE A 70 -4.44 -21.27 -2.13
N LYS A 71 -3.31 -21.63 -2.72
CA LYS A 71 -3.26 -22.23 -4.08
C LYS A 71 -4.14 -23.48 -4.17
N ASN A 72 -4.14 -24.34 -3.17
CA ASN A 72 -4.97 -25.54 -3.13
C ASN A 72 -6.46 -25.18 -3.13
N ARG A 73 -6.87 -24.27 -2.26
CA ARG A 73 -8.26 -23.80 -2.18
C ARG A 73 -8.73 -23.23 -3.53
N ILE A 74 -7.91 -22.38 -4.17
CA ILE A 74 -8.23 -21.78 -5.46
C ILE A 74 -8.29 -22.87 -6.56
N SER A 75 -7.27 -23.76 -6.68
CA SER A 75 -7.09 -24.61 -7.86
C SER A 75 -7.77 -25.99 -7.75
N LYS A 76 -8.05 -26.47 -6.54
CA LYS A 76 -8.62 -27.80 -6.30
C LYS A 76 -10.02 -27.74 -5.68
N GLU A 77 -10.27 -26.74 -4.85
CA GLU A 77 -11.57 -26.55 -4.20
C GLU A 77 -12.43 -25.49 -4.91
N TYR A 78 -11.82 -24.81 -5.92
CA TYR A 78 -12.47 -23.77 -6.74
C TYR A 78 -13.03 -22.60 -5.93
N GLU A 79 -12.44 -22.33 -4.78
CA GLU A 79 -12.82 -21.21 -3.96
C GLU A 79 -12.35 -19.89 -4.55
N ARG A 80 -13.14 -18.84 -4.33
CA ARG A 80 -12.70 -17.46 -4.55
C ARG A 80 -12.02 -16.95 -3.29
N VAL A 81 -10.85 -16.37 -3.45
CA VAL A 81 -10.05 -15.85 -2.34
C VAL A 81 -9.78 -14.37 -2.56
N LYS A 82 -10.02 -13.56 -1.54
CA LYS A 82 -9.68 -12.13 -1.53
C LYS A 82 -8.40 -11.90 -0.74
N LEU A 83 -7.48 -11.13 -1.31
CA LEU A 83 -6.22 -10.79 -0.67
C LEU A 83 -5.96 -9.29 -0.81
N LEU A 84 -5.48 -8.68 0.25
CA LEU A 84 -4.93 -7.33 0.22
C LEU A 84 -3.42 -7.42 -0.01
N THR A 85 -2.97 -7.10 -1.21
CA THR A 85 -1.58 -7.33 -1.64
C THR A 85 -1.16 -6.42 -2.78
N LYS A 86 0.12 -6.45 -3.09
CA LYS A 86 0.66 -5.89 -4.34
C LYS A 86 0.29 -6.77 -5.52
N ILE A 87 0.02 -6.12 -6.64
CA ILE A 87 -0.19 -6.76 -7.93
C ILE A 87 0.70 -6.10 -8.98
N ASP A 88 1.37 -6.92 -9.79
CA ASP A 88 2.10 -6.50 -10.99
C ASP A 88 1.37 -7.04 -12.21
N VAL A 89 1.26 -6.25 -13.26
CA VAL A 89 0.60 -6.68 -14.51
C VAL A 89 1.63 -6.78 -15.63
N ASP A 90 1.50 -7.82 -16.43
CA ASP A 90 2.29 -8.04 -17.62
C ASP A 90 1.39 -8.28 -18.84
N ILE A 91 1.68 -7.59 -19.95
CA ILE A 91 0.94 -7.69 -21.20
C ILE A 91 1.86 -8.29 -22.26
N ASP A 92 1.58 -9.52 -22.67
CA ASP A 92 2.27 -10.14 -23.81
C ASP A 92 1.77 -9.52 -25.12
N ILE A 93 2.60 -8.65 -25.70
CA ILE A 93 2.27 -7.93 -26.94
C ILE A 93 2.05 -8.90 -28.13
N LYS A 94 2.64 -10.09 -28.11
CA LYS A 94 2.51 -11.04 -29.23
C LYS A 94 1.18 -11.77 -29.24
N THR A 95 0.68 -12.11 -28.06
CA THR A 95 -0.55 -12.88 -27.91
C THR A 95 -1.74 -12.01 -27.48
N GLY A 96 -1.49 -10.79 -27.03
CA GLY A 96 -2.49 -9.93 -26.40
C GLY A 96 -2.94 -10.41 -25.01
N THR A 97 -2.30 -11.45 -24.46
CA THR A 97 -2.69 -12.03 -23.18
C THR A 97 -2.24 -11.14 -22.02
N VAL A 98 -3.14 -10.83 -21.12
CA VAL A 98 -2.83 -10.12 -19.88
C VAL A 98 -2.69 -11.12 -18.73
N SER A 99 -1.62 -10.98 -17.98
CA SER A 99 -1.30 -11.80 -16.82
C SER A 99 -0.87 -10.91 -15.64
N PHE A 100 -0.75 -11.49 -14.46
CA PHE A 100 -0.35 -10.74 -13.28
C PHE A 100 0.58 -11.56 -12.37
N GLY A 101 1.31 -10.86 -11.52
CA GLY A 101 2.10 -11.43 -10.44
C GLY A 101 1.62 -10.93 -9.09
N LEU A 102 1.86 -11.71 -8.04
CA LEU A 102 1.74 -11.30 -6.65
C LEU A 102 3.10 -11.48 -5.98
N PRO A 103 3.96 -10.43 -5.98
CA PRO A 103 5.35 -10.52 -5.52
C PRO A 103 5.48 -11.01 -4.07
N ASP A 104 4.57 -10.56 -3.19
CA ASP A 104 4.59 -10.92 -1.78
C ASP A 104 4.42 -12.44 -1.55
N TYR A 105 3.72 -13.11 -2.45
CA TYR A 105 3.49 -14.56 -2.42
C TYR A 105 4.37 -15.36 -3.37
N GLY A 106 5.15 -14.69 -4.23
CA GLY A 106 5.96 -15.33 -5.26
C GLY A 106 5.14 -15.97 -6.39
N LEU A 107 3.89 -15.52 -6.59
CA LEU A 107 3.07 -15.91 -7.73
C LEU A 107 3.54 -15.14 -8.96
N THR A 108 3.87 -15.87 -10.03
CA THR A 108 4.40 -15.28 -11.25
C THR A 108 3.34 -15.19 -12.36
N ASN A 109 3.54 -14.27 -13.31
CA ASN A 109 2.69 -14.06 -14.48
C ASN A 109 2.49 -15.32 -15.35
N LYS A 110 3.39 -16.32 -15.26
CA LYS A 110 3.27 -17.59 -15.99
C LYS A 110 2.09 -18.45 -15.49
N GLU A 111 1.76 -18.34 -14.22
CA GLU A 111 0.71 -19.14 -13.55
C GLU A 111 -0.66 -18.46 -13.56
N THR A 112 -0.75 -17.25 -14.11
CA THR A 112 -1.92 -16.37 -13.96
C THR A 112 -2.47 -15.88 -15.29
N VAL A 113 -3.68 -15.31 -15.24
CA VAL A 113 -4.33 -14.67 -16.39
C VAL A 113 -5.36 -13.64 -15.88
N ILE A 114 -5.54 -12.57 -16.65
CA ILE A 114 -6.67 -11.66 -16.55
C ILE A 114 -7.49 -11.84 -17.83
N GLU A 115 -8.76 -12.21 -17.68
CA GLU A 115 -9.68 -12.36 -18.81
C GLU A 115 -10.11 -10.99 -19.34
N ASP A 116 -10.35 -10.84 -20.64
CA ASP A 116 -10.62 -9.53 -21.27
C ASP A 116 -11.76 -8.76 -20.61
N ILE A 117 -12.83 -9.45 -20.19
CA ILE A 117 -13.97 -8.82 -19.51
C ILE A 117 -13.55 -8.18 -18.18
N VAL A 118 -12.67 -8.84 -17.43
CA VAL A 118 -12.15 -8.31 -16.16
C VAL A 118 -11.17 -7.19 -16.46
N TRP A 119 -10.28 -7.41 -17.43
CA TRP A 119 -9.29 -6.42 -17.85
C TRP A 119 -9.92 -5.08 -18.22
N ASP A 120 -10.96 -5.09 -19.01
CA ASP A 120 -11.65 -3.87 -19.44
C ASP A 120 -12.22 -3.05 -18.27
N ASN A 121 -12.55 -3.70 -17.17
CA ASN A 121 -13.06 -3.02 -15.96
C ASN A 121 -11.94 -2.46 -15.07
N VAL A 122 -10.76 -3.10 -15.05
CA VAL A 122 -9.71 -2.79 -14.05
C VAL A 122 -8.44 -2.16 -14.65
N LYS A 123 -8.31 -2.11 -15.97
CA LYS A 123 -7.11 -1.64 -16.68
C LYS A 123 -6.68 -0.23 -16.27
N ASP A 124 -7.64 0.68 -16.12
CA ASP A 124 -7.35 2.08 -15.78
C ASP A 124 -6.72 2.23 -14.40
N GLU A 125 -6.95 1.27 -13.51
CA GLU A 125 -6.34 1.22 -12.20
C GLU A 125 -4.99 0.51 -12.23
N LEU A 126 -4.90 -0.61 -12.97
CA LEU A 126 -3.74 -1.49 -12.99
C LEU A 126 -2.58 -0.98 -13.86
N VAL A 127 -2.79 -0.01 -14.76
CA VAL A 127 -1.71 0.57 -15.58
C VAL A 127 -1.08 1.83 -14.98
N LYS A 128 -1.57 2.32 -13.84
CA LYS A 128 -1.11 3.59 -13.24
C LYS A 128 0.30 3.54 -12.65
N GLY A 129 0.86 2.37 -12.40
CA GLY A 129 2.18 2.24 -11.79
C GLY A 129 2.74 0.82 -11.81
N ASN A 130 3.98 0.67 -11.38
CA ASN A 130 4.68 -0.62 -11.36
C ASN A 130 4.37 -1.45 -10.10
N GLU A 131 3.96 -0.81 -9.01
CA GLU A 131 3.56 -1.48 -7.77
C GLU A 131 2.21 -0.93 -7.33
N ILE A 132 1.16 -1.70 -7.56
CA ILE A 132 -0.20 -1.31 -7.24
C ILE A 132 -0.69 -2.16 -6.07
N TRP A 133 -1.17 -1.51 -5.03
CA TRP A 133 -1.81 -2.16 -3.91
C TRP A 133 -3.32 -2.17 -4.08
N GLY A 134 -3.94 -3.28 -3.72
CA GLY A 134 -5.39 -3.40 -3.76
C GLY A 134 -5.90 -4.70 -3.18
N ILE A 135 -7.21 -4.82 -3.15
CA ILE A 135 -7.87 -6.09 -2.88
C ILE A 135 -8.00 -6.82 -4.21
N VAL A 136 -7.30 -7.94 -4.33
CA VAL A 136 -7.38 -8.85 -5.47
C VAL A 136 -8.36 -9.98 -5.13
N GLU A 137 -9.32 -10.26 -5.97
CA GLU A 137 -10.13 -11.46 -5.89
C GLU A 137 -9.65 -12.48 -6.91
N LEU A 138 -9.25 -13.64 -6.42
CA LEU A 138 -8.65 -14.71 -7.20
C LEU A 138 -9.63 -15.87 -7.37
N GLY A 139 -9.64 -16.44 -8.57
CA GLY A 139 -10.36 -17.67 -8.88
C GLY A 139 -9.49 -18.59 -9.74
N TYR A 140 -10.07 -19.67 -10.22
CA TYR A 140 -9.38 -20.62 -11.11
C TYR A 140 -10.05 -20.67 -12.47
N ARG A 141 -9.24 -20.60 -13.52
CA ARG A 141 -9.64 -20.92 -14.87
C ARG A 141 -9.29 -22.37 -15.16
N LEU A 142 -10.28 -23.17 -15.45
CA LEU A 142 -10.08 -24.58 -15.81
C LEU A 142 -9.26 -24.72 -17.11
N PRO A 143 -8.47 -25.78 -17.25
CA PRO A 143 -7.86 -26.11 -18.51
C PRO A 143 -8.91 -26.49 -19.54
N ASP A 144 -8.64 -26.18 -20.80
CA ASP A 144 -9.44 -26.63 -21.95
C ASP A 144 -8.53 -27.42 -22.89
N ASP A 145 -8.68 -28.75 -22.83
CA ASP A 145 -7.89 -29.68 -23.64
C ASP A 145 -8.43 -29.82 -25.07
N ASP A 146 -9.66 -29.40 -25.33
CA ASP A 146 -10.31 -29.45 -26.63
C ASP A 146 -9.97 -28.23 -27.49
N ALA A 147 -9.56 -27.12 -26.87
CA ALA A 147 -9.11 -25.92 -27.58
C ALA A 147 -7.85 -26.19 -28.42
N ARG A 148 -7.69 -25.42 -29.50
CA ARG A 148 -6.50 -25.48 -30.39
C ARG A 148 -5.94 -24.08 -30.57
N PRO A 149 -4.79 -23.72 -29.91
CA PRO A 149 -3.97 -24.56 -29.01
C PRO A 149 -4.66 -24.84 -27.66
N LYS A 150 -4.24 -25.89 -26.94
CA LYS A 150 -4.69 -26.23 -25.61
C LYS A 150 -4.54 -25.08 -24.64
N ILE A 151 -5.56 -24.83 -23.83
CA ILE A 151 -5.54 -23.76 -22.84
C ILE A 151 -5.22 -24.35 -21.46
N PRO A 152 -4.09 -24.00 -20.85
CA PRO A 152 -3.74 -24.49 -19.53
C PRO A 152 -4.62 -23.87 -18.43
N GLY A 153 -4.85 -24.63 -17.36
CA GLY A 153 -5.46 -24.08 -16.14
C GLY A 153 -4.55 -23.02 -15.52
N LYS A 154 -5.14 -21.92 -15.06
CA LYS A 154 -4.42 -20.79 -14.46
C LYS A 154 -5.22 -20.15 -13.30
N ILE A 155 -4.51 -19.55 -12.38
CA ILE A 155 -5.14 -18.62 -11.42
C ILE A 155 -5.58 -17.40 -12.21
N LYS A 156 -6.85 -17.00 -12.05
CA LYS A 156 -7.39 -15.83 -12.73
C LYS A 156 -7.75 -14.74 -11.73
N LEU A 157 -7.55 -13.50 -12.14
CA LEU A 157 -8.13 -12.35 -11.48
C LEU A 157 -9.63 -12.33 -11.79
N THR A 158 -10.48 -12.25 -10.77
CA THR A 158 -11.92 -12.14 -10.94
C THR A 158 -12.41 -10.74 -10.64
N ASP A 159 -11.73 -10.03 -9.75
CA ASP A 159 -12.01 -8.64 -9.42
C ASP A 159 -10.76 -7.97 -8.83
N PHE A 160 -10.69 -6.64 -8.95
CA PHE A 160 -9.65 -5.83 -8.36
C PHE A 160 -10.22 -4.48 -7.92
N THR A 161 -9.94 -4.11 -6.68
CA THR A 161 -10.23 -2.79 -6.14
C THR A 161 -8.92 -2.16 -5.72
N SER A 162 -8.51 -1.09 -6.42
CA SER A 162 -7.26 -0.41 -6.10
C SER A 162 -7.32 0.23 -4.73
N PHE A 163 -6.20 0.17 -4.04
CA PHE A 163 -5.99 0.94 -2.84
C PHE A 163 -5.56 2.36 -3.22
N THR A 164 -6.54 3.24 -3.32
CA THR A 164 -6.29 4.68 -3.52
C THR A 164 -6.81 5.39 -2.28
N PRO A 165 -5.96 5.60 -1.25
CA PRO A 165 -6.44 6.10 0.03
C PRO A 165 -7.09 7.47 -0.08
N TYR A 166 -6.57 8.34 -0.96
CA TYR A 166 -7.08 9.68 -1.16
C TYR A 166 -6.81 10.17 -2.58
N SER A 167 -7.69 11.02 -3.11
CA SER A 167 -7.39 11.79 -4.32
C SER A 167 -6.42 12.92 -3.95
N ILE A 168 -5.38 13.11 -4.77
CA ILE A 168 -4.45 14.22 -4.56
C ILE A 168 -5.09 15.48 -5.16
N ASP A 169 -5.52 16.39 -4.28
CA ASP A 169 -5.98 17.74 -4.65
C ASP A 169 -4.95 18.76 -4.18
N LEU A 170 -4.17 19.28 -5.13
CA LEU A 170 -3.11 20.23 -4.84
C LEU A 170 -3.65 21.56 -4.31
N ASP A 171 -4.82 21.99 -4.75
CA ASP A 171 -5.38 23.27 -4.33
C ASP A 171 -5.90 23.17 -2.89
N PHE A 172 -6.52 22.06 -2.53
CA PHE A 172 -6.84 21.74 -1.14
C PHE A 172 -5.58 21.79 -0.24
N TYR A 173 -4.48 21.15 -0.65
CA TYR A 173 -3.24 21.19 0.13
C TYR A 173 -2.64 22.58 0.27
N LYS A 174 -2.77 23.45 -0.73
CA LYS A 174 -2.33 24.86 -0.65
C LYS A 174 -3.18 25.66 0.32
N GLU A 175 -4.50 25.47 0.28
CA GLU A 175 -5.43 26.12 1.22
C GLU A 175 -5.14 25.71 2.66
N VAL A 176 -5.07 24.43 2.92
CA VAL A 176 -4.73 23.89 4.24
C VAL A 176 -3.35 24.38 4.71
N ARG A 177 -2.35 24.42 3.80
CA ARG A 177 -1.01 24.93 4.14
C ARG A 177 -1.06 26.36 4.66
N ALA A 178 -1.95 27.21 4.16
CA ALA A 178 -2.07 28.61 4.56
C ALA A 178 -2.56 28.77 6.01
N GLU A 179 -3.25 27.78 6.56
CA GLU A 179 -3.74 27.79 7.94
C GLU A 179 -2.61 27.53 8.97
N PHE A 180 -1.45 27.03 8.53
CA PHE A 180 -0.36 26.64 9.43
C PHE A 180 0.81 27.62 9.34
N SER A 181 1.39 27.97 10.49
CA SER A 181 2.70 28.62 10.56
C SER A 181 3.78 27.69 9.99
N ILE A 182 4.97 28.24 9.71
CA ILE A 182 6.10 27.45 9.20
C ILE A 182 6.49 26.35 10.20
N SER A 183 6.58 26.67 11.49
CA SER A 183 6.95 25.70 12.52
C SER A 183 5.91 24.58 12.66
N GLU A 184 4.63 24.92 12.67
CA GLU A 184 3.55 23.92 12.67
C GLU A 184 3.60 23.03 11.42
N TRP A 185 3.89 23.61 10.26
CA TRP A 185 3.96 22.84 9.02
C TRP A 185 5.16 21.89 8.98
N ILE A 186 6.29 22.28 9.59
CA ILE A 186 7.44 21.38 9.82
C ILE A 186 6.99 20.16 10.62
N ASP A 187 6.21 20.38 11.69
CA ASP A 187 5.68 19.28 12.51
C ASP A 187 4.70 18.39 11.74
N VAL A 188 3.85 18.97 10.89
CA VAL A 188 2.95 18.22 9.99
C VAL A 188 3.75 17.32 9.05
N LEU A 189 4.80 17.85 8.40
CA LEU A 189 5.63 17.08 7.48
C LEU A 189 6.37 15.95 8.20
N LEU A 190 6.92 16.20 9.38
CA LEU A 190 7.55 15.16 10.19
C LEU A 190 6.56 14.07 10.57
N GLY A 191 5.34 14.45 11.00
CA GLY A 191 4.27 13.50 11.29
C GLY A 191 3.88 12.65 10.07
N ALA A 192 3.78 13.25 8.89
CA ALA A 192 3.52 12.55 7.63
C ALA A 192 4.64 11.56 7.25
N MET A 193 5.87 11.80 7.72
CA MET A 193 7.00 10.89 7.58
C MET A 193 7.09 9.82 8.69
N ASP A 194 6.08 9.69 9.54
CA ASP A 194 6.07 8.79 10.72
C ASP A 194 7.08 9.17 11.82
N TYR A 195 7.56 10.41 11.87
CA TYR A 195 8.40 10.90 12.95
C TYR A 195 7.59 11.65 14.00
N ASN A 196 7.99 11.50 15.27
CA ASN A 196 7.39 12.29 16.36
C ASN A 196 8.04 13.68 16.43
N PRO A 197 7.34 14.77 16.10
CA PRO A 197 7.91 16.12 16.15
C PRO A 197 8.41 16.56 17.53
N ASN A 198 7.83 15.98 18.60
CA ASN A 198 8.23 16.29 19.96
C ASN A 198 9.50 15.54 20.42
N GLY A 199 10.04 14.65 19.59
CA GLY A 199 11.27 13.92 19.89
C GLY A 199 12.57 14.67 19.53
N TYR A 200 12.46 15.89 19.00
CA TYR A 200 13.60 16.70 18.58
C TYR A 200 13.85 17.82 19.60
N GLU A 201 15.13 18.11 19.86
CA GLU A 201 15.52 19.12 20.85
C GLU A 201 15.26 20.54 20.33
N ASP A 202 15.46 20.75 19.01
CA ASP A 202 15.30 22.07 18.40
C ASP A 202 14.78 22.00 16.95
N GLU A 203 14.51 23.16 16.36
CA GLU A 203 14.03 23.30 14.99
C GLU A 203 15.09 22.91 13.95
N HIS A 204 16.39 23.06 14.28
CA HIS A 204 17.47 22.69 13.39
C HIS A 204 17.53 21.17 13.16
N GLU A 205 17.29 20.39 14.21
CA GLU A 205 17.21 18.93 14.10
C GLU A 205 16.02 18.53 13.23
N LYS A 206 14.85 19.17 13.43
CA LYS A 206 13.64 18.95 12.59
C LYS A 206 13.93 19.23 11.12
N LEU A 207 14.56 20.37 10.81
CA LEU A 207 14.93 20.73 9.45
C LEU A 207 15.96 19.77 8.85
N SER A 208 16.90 19.27 9.63
CA SER A 208 17.88 18.27 9.20
C SER A 208 17.20 16.96 8.76
N MET A 209 16.11 16.56 9.44
CA MET A 209 15.31 15.41 9.02
C MET A 209 14.54 15.69 7.72
N LEU A 210 13.99 16.89 7.57
CA LEU A 210 13.23 17.27 6.36
C LEU A 210 14.13 17.42 5.12
N GLN A 211 15.45 17.61 5.27
CA GLN A 211 16.39 17.62 4.12
C GLN A 211 16.29 16.34 3.27
N ARG A 212 15.87 15.22 3.85
CA ARG A 212 15.62 13.97 3.14
C ARG A 212 14.55 14.08 2.04
N LEU A 213 13.65 15.06 2.16
CA LEU A 213 12.61 15.32 1.15
C LEU A 213 13.12 16.15 -0.04
N LEU A 214 14.25 16.84 0.09
CA LEU A 214 14.76 17.73 -0.97
C LEU A 214 14.95 17.02 -2.32
N PRO A 215 15.48 15.78 -2.40
CA PRO A 215 15.63 15.10 -3.68
C PRO A 215 14.31 14.83 -4.43
N PHE A 216 13.17 14.88 -3.74
CA PHE A 216 11.86 14.70 -4.38
C PHE A 216 11.32 16.00 -4.99
N VAL A 217 11.78 17.16 -4.53
CA VAL A 217 11.29 18.47 -4.96
C VAL A 217 12.32 19.24 -5.79
N GLU A 218 13.61 18.99 -5.59
CA GLU A 218 14.70 19.67 -6.29
C GLU A 218 15.25 18.82 -7.44
N LYS A 219 15.24 19.41 -8.64
CA LYS A 219 15.73 18.71 -9.83
C LYS A 219 17.24 18.51 -9.77
N ASN A 220 17.70 17.27 -10.04
CA ASN A 220 19.11 16.88 -10.07
C ASN A 220 19.85 16.99 -8.72
N LEU A 221 19.14 17.09 -7.60
CA LEU A 221 19.74 17.04 -6.29
C LEU A 221 19.97 15.59 -5.86
N ASN A 222 21.21 15.28 -5.48
CA ASN A 222 21.58 14.00 -4.87
C ASN A 222 22.08 14.24 -3.46
N ILE A 223 21.59 13.47 -2.50
CA ILE A 223 22.00 13.52 -1.10
C ILE A 223 22.68 12.21 -0.75
N ILE A 224 23.82 12.29 -0.07
CA ILE A 224 24.48 11.15 0.56
C ILE A 224 24.28 11.30 2.07
N GLU A 225 23.59 10.35 2.67
CA GLU A 225 23.36 10.31 4.10
C GLU A 225 24.24 9.23 4.73
N LEU A 226 25.08 9.63 5.69
CA LEU A 226 25.93 8.74 6.48
C LEU A 226 25.30 8.60 7.86
N ALA A 227 24.71 7.46 8.15
CA ALA A 227 24.02 7.24 9.40
C ALA A 227 24.18 5.79 9.91
N PRO A 228 24.06 5.54 11.22
CA PRO A 228 24.06 4.20 11.78
C PRO A 228 22.91 3.33 11.24
N LYS A 229 23.04 2.01 11.37
CA LYS A 229 21.97 1.08 10.99
C LYS A 229 20.69 1.37 11.78
N GLY A 230 19.54 1.33 11.10
CA GLY A 230 18.24 1.50 11.72
C GLY A 230 17.69 2.93 11.77
N THR A 231 18.40 3.89 11.16
CA THR A 231 17.96 5.30 11.10
C THR A 231 16.95 5.62 9.99
N GLY A 232 16.41 4.61 9.31
CA GLY A 232 15.35 4.79 8.30
C GLY A 232 15.83 5.26 6.91
N THR A 233 17.14 5.36 6.66
CA THR A 233 17.70 5.84 5.37
C THR A 233 17.27 5.02 4.17
N VAL A 234 17.06 3.72 4.33
CA VAL A 234 16.69 2.79 3.24
C VAL A 234 15.26 3.01 2.74
N SER A 235 14.35 3.43 3.61
CA SER A 235 12.94 3.64 3.25
C SER A 235 12.74 4.72 2.17
N TYR A 236 13.64 5.70 2.08
CA TYR A 236 13.55 6.79 1.10
C TYR A 236 14.20 6.47 -0.24
N THR A 237 15.18 5.56 -0.28
CA THR A 237 15.83 5.18 -1.54
C THR A 237 14.94 4.36 -2.44
N HIS A 238 13.97 3.63 -1.89
CA HIS A 238 13.01 2.82 -2.65
C HIS A 238 11.83 3.62 -3.22
N LEU A 239 11.57 4.83 -2.73
CA LEU A 239 10.49 5.69 -3.25
C LEU A 239 10.85 6.41 -4.56
N ARG A 240 12.10 6.29 -5.02
CA ARG A 240 12.63 7.01 -6.20
C ARG A 240 12.78 6.11 -7.44
N ALA A 241 12.40 4.83 -7.37
CA ALA A 241 12.53 3.89 -8.48
C ALA A 241 11.35 3.99 -9.45
#